data_ef11654106307eec388020034a27049a
#
_entry.id   ef11654106307eec388020034a27049a
#
_cell.length_a   1.000
_cell.length_b   1.000
_cell.length_c   1.000
_cell.angle_alpha   90.00
_cell.angle_beta   90.00
_cell.angle_gamma   90.00
#
_symmetry.space_group_name_H-M   'P 1'
#
loop_
_entity.id
_entity.type
_entity.pdbx_description
1 polymer ?
#
loop_
_entity_poly.entity_id
_entity_poly.type
_entity_poly.pdbx_seq_one_letter_code
_entity_poly.pdbx_strand_id
1 'polypeptide(L)'
;MFSSISKEQFKNYKKKGFNRIPLLVEASSDLDSPLSIFTKLANHPYSYLLESVEGGDNFGRYSIVGLPSKIQIKINKNMISIFENGNLKEKFDHQNPLDFIEEYINKFKVPSDLNMPRYSGGLAGYFGYETINYIEPRLAKDFLKDSLNVPDILLMLSDEI
;
A
#
# COMPACT_ATOMS: atom_id res chain seq x y z
N MET A 1 -24.77 -10.29 1.15
CA MET A 1 -23.42 -9.88 0.72
C MET A 1 -23.56 -9.29 -0.68
N PHE A 2 -23.40 -8.00 -0.83
CA PHE A 2 -23.56 -7.31 -2.10
C PHE A 2 -22.17 -6.99 -2.65
N SER A 3 -21.88 -7.40 -3.89
CA SER A 3 -20.66 -7.01 -4.59
C SER A 3 -20.90 -5.69 -5.32
N SER A 4 -19.92 -4.79 -5.30
CA SER A 4 -19.98 -3.46 -5.94
C SER A 4 -20.12 -3.51 -7.47
N ILE A 5 -19.74 -4.62 -8.10
CA ILE A 5 -19.82 -4.80 -9.56
C ILE A 5 -20.26 -6.22 -9.92
N SER A 6 -20.94 -6.36 -11.05
CA SER A 6 -21.30 -7.66 -11.61
C SER A 6 -20.13 -8.29 -12.37
N LYS A 7 -20.23 -9.61 -12.60
CA LYS A 7 -19.24 -10.34 -13.43
C LYS A 7 -19.13 -9.78 -14.85
N GLU A 8 -20.22 -9.25 -15.39
CA GLU A 8 -20.25 -8.64 -16.72
C GLU A 8 -19.53 -7.29 -16.74
N GLN A 9 -19.79 -6.44 -15.72
CA GLN A 9 -19.08 -5.18 -15.55
C GLN A 9 -17.57 -5.40 -15.39
N PHE A 10 -17.17 -6.38 -14.57
CA PHE A 10 -15.75 -6.74 -14.41
C PHE A 10 -15.10 -7.11 -15.74
N LYS A 11 -15.75 -7.97 -16.54
CA LYS A 11 -15.27 -8.35 -17.88
C LYS A 11 -15.16 -7.14 -18.82
N ASN A 12 -16.09 -6.19 -18.72
CA ASN A 12 -16.10 -5.00 -19.54
C ASN A 12 -14.92 -4.06 -19.19
N TYR A 13 -14.65 -3.83 -17.89
CA TYR A 13 -13.48 -3.08 -17.46
C TYR A 13 -12.17 -3.73 -17.93
N LYS A 14 -12.06 -5.07 -17.82
CA LYS A 14 -10.90 -5.79 -18.35
C LYS A 14 -10.71 -5.57 -19.86
N LYS A 15 -11.79 -5.61 -20.65
CA LYS A 15 -11.74 -5.33 -22.10
C LYS A 15 -11.31 -3.89 -22.42
N LYS A 16 -11.65 -2.93 -21.56
CA LYS A 16 -11.23 -1.52 -21.69
C LYS A 16 -9.77 -1.28 -21.30
N GLY A 17 -9.04 -2.32 -20.87
CA GLY A 17 -7.62 -2.25 -20.52
C GLY A 17 -7.32 -1.87 -19.08
N PHE A 18 -8.32 -1.85 -18.20
CA PHE A 18 -8.09 -1.73 -16.76
C PHE A 18 -7.45 -3.01 -16.23
N ASN A 19 -6.39 -2.86 -15.44
CA ASN A 19 -5.62 -3.99 -14.90
C ASN A 19 -5.74 -4.13 -13.38
N ARG A 20 -6.39 -3.17 -12.71
CA ARG A 20 -6.80 -3.22 -11.30
C ARG A 20 -8.26 -2.81 -11.20
N ILE A 21 -9.11 -3.75 -10.85
CA ILE A 21 -10.56 -3.54 -10.75
C ILE A 21 -10.97 -3.89 -9.32
N PRO A 22 -11.19 -2.88 -8.47
CA PRO A 22 -11.52 -3.13 -7.06
C PRO A 22 -12.92 -3.74 -6.93
N LEU A 23 -13.04 -4.66 -5.98
CA LEU A 23 -14.30 -5.29 -5.56
C LEU A 23 -14.59 -4.89 -4.12
N LEU A 24 -15.72 -4.28 -3.90
CA LEU A 24 -16.20 -3.93 -2.57
C LEU A 24 -17.27 -4.92 -2.13
N VAL A 25 -17.14 -5.42 -0.91
CA VAL A 25 -18.15 -6.24 -0.26
C VAL A 25 -18.47 -5.61 1.10
N GLU A 26 -19.75 -5.37 1.36
CA GLU A 26 -20.22 -4.88 2.65
C GLU A 26 -20.71 -6.05 3.51
N ALA A 27 -20.27 -6.07 4.76
CA ALA A 27 -20.70 -7.03 5.76
C ALA A 27 -20.94 -6.31 7.10
N SER A 28 -21.96 -6.75 7.84
CA SER A 28 -22.16 -6.27 9.23
C SER A 28 -21.10 -6.86 10.14
N SER A 29 -20.58 -6.06 11.07
CA SER A 29 -19.58 -6.47 12.04
C SER A 29 -19.94 -6.00 13.45
N ASP A 30 -21.18 -6.20 13.87
CA ASP A 30 -21.72 -5.65 15.12
C ASP A 30 -20.97 -6.08 16.39
N LEU A 31 -20.24 -7.20 16.31
CA LEU A 31 -19.50 -7.77 17.43
C LEU A 31 -17.97 -7.59 17.31
N ASP A 32 -17.48 -6.99 16.24
CA ASP A 32 -16.06 -6.88 15.96
C ASP A 32 -15.56 -5.43 16.01
N SER A 33 -14.51 -5.20 16.80
CA SER A 33 -13.74 -3.96 16.74
C SER A 33 -12.67 -4.04 15.62
N PRO A 34 -12.13 -2.91 15.14
CA PRO A 34 -11.02 -2.91 14.17
C PRO A 34 -9.84 -3.76 14.62
N LEU A 35 -9.48 -3.69 15.91
CA LEU A 35 -8.41 -4.50 16.49
C LEU A 35 -8.73 -5.99 16.48
N SER A 36 -9.99 -6.38 16.77
CA SER A 36 -10.39 -7.79 16.71
C SER A 36 -10.35 -8.34 15.28
N ILE A 37 -10.75 -7.53 14.30
CA ILE A 37 -10.67 -7.87 12.88
C ILE A 37 -9.20 -8.02 12.46
N PHE A 38 -8.34 -7.06 12.84
CA PHE A 38 -6.91 -7.13 12.57
C PHE A 38 -6.29 -8.40 13.14
N THR A 39 -6.59 -8.73 14.40
CA THR A 39 -6.04 -9.92 15.07
C THR A 39 -6.49 -11.21 14.40
N LYS A 40 -7.72 -11.27 13.89
CA LYS A 40 -8.28 -12.45 13.23
C LYS A 40 -7.75 -12.64 11.80
N LEU A 41 -7.57 -11.56 11.04
CA LEU A 41 -7.36 -11.63 9.59
C LEU A 41 -5.98 -11.14 9.14
N ALA A 42 -5.35 -10.25 9.89
CA ALA A 42 -4.18 -9.49 9.44
C ALA A 42 -2.98 -9.57 10.40
N ASN A 43 -3.02 -10.38 11.46
CA ASN A 43 -1.91 -10.50 12.43
C ASN A 43 -0.74 -11.31 11.86
N HIS A 44 -0.15 -10.82 10.79
CA HIS A 44 0.97 -11.39 10.07
C HIS A 44 1.94 -10.29 9.62
N PRO A 45 3.20 -10.61 9.28
CA PRO A 45 4.12 -9.65 8.69
C PRO A 45 3.55 -9.00 7.43
N TYR A 46 3.89 -7.72 7.23
CA TYR A 46 3.47 -6.92 6.08
C TYR A 46 1.95 -6.68 6.01
N SER A 47 1.31 -6.59 7.17
CA SER A 47 -0.05 -6.09 7.36
C SER A 47 -0.02 -4.79 8.15
N TYR A 48 -1.15 -4.08 8.23
CA TYR A 48 -1.25 -2.84 8.99
C TYR A 48 -2.67 -2.58 9.48
N LEU A 49 -2.75 -1.83 10.57
CA LEU A 49 -3.96 -1.23 11.10
C LEU A 49 -3.74 0.28 11.20
N LEU A 50 -4.56 1.05 10.51
CA LEU A 50 -4.59 2.51 10.61
C LEU A 50 -5.89 2.90 11.31
N GLU A 51 -5.77 3.55 12.45
CA GLU A 51 -6.90 4.05 13.22
C GLU A 51 -6.79 5.55 13.43
N SER A 52 -7.87 6.27 13.20
CA SER A 52 -7.96 7.69 13.54
C SER A 52 -8.50 7.82 14.95
N VAL A 53 -7.67 8.29 15.87
CA VAL A 53 -8.02 8.40 17.31
C VAL A 53 -8.60 9.78 17.66
N GLU A 54 -8.26 10.82 16.91
CA GLU A 54 -8.70 12.18 17.16
C GLU A 54 -9.26 12.83 15.89
N GLY A 55 -10.28 13.69 16.03
CA GLY A 55 -10.76 14.48 14.90
C GLY A 55 -12.26 14.76 14.84
N GLY A 56 -13.04 14.41 15.87
CA GLY A 56 -14.50 14.64 15.91
C GLY A 56 -15.25 13.90 14.80
N ASP A 57 -16.48 14.29 14.53
CA ASP A 57 -17.40 13.60 13.62
C ASP A 57 -16.92 13.51 12.16
N ASN A 58 -15.89 14.25 11.77
CA ASN A 58 -15.40 14.30 10.39
C ASN A 58 -14.14 13.47 10.12
N PHE A 59 -13.31 13.15 11.12
CA PHE A 59 -12.01 12.51 10.93
C PHE A 59 -11.88 11.11 11.53
N GLY A 60 -12.64 10.77 12.57
CA GLY A 60 -12.59 9.48 13.27
C GLY A 60 -13.52 8.39 12.70
N ARG A 61 -13.91 8.45 11.42
CA ARG A 61 -14.97 7.58 10.86
C ARG A 61 -14.51 6.21 10.41
N TYR A 62 -13.26 6.03 10.13
CA TYR A 62 -12.77 4.80 9.49
C TYR A 62 -11.50 4.30 10.15
N SER A 63 -11.48 2.99 10.38
CA SER A 63 -10.24 2.24 10.59
C SER A 63 -9.97 1.42 9.34
N ILE A 64 -8.70 1.26 8.98
CA ILE A 64 -8.29 0.55 7.78
C ILE A 64 -7.39 -0.61 8.20
N VAL A 65 -7.78 -1.82 7.84
CA VAL A 65 -7.00 -3.04 8.07
C VAL A 65 -6.47 -3.52 6.73
N GLY A 66 -5.16 -3.41 6.51
CA GLY A 66 -4.50 -4.01 5.36
C GLY A 66 -4.12 -5.45 5.64
N LEU A 67 -4.59 -6.38 4.82
CA LEU A 67 -4.22 -7.79 4.92
C LEU A 67 -2.76 -8.01 4.50
N PRO A 68 -2.13 -9.17 4.84
CA PRO A 68 -0.74 -9.42 4.53
C PRO A 68 -0.42 -9.25 3.05
N SER A 69 0.42 -8.30 2.73
CA SER A 69 0.79 -7.97 1.36
C SER A 69 1.64 -9.08 0.73
N LYS A 70 1.33 -9.42 -0.50
CA LYS A 70 2.12 -10.37 -1.30
C LYS A 70 3.33 -9.72 -1.94
N ILE A 71 3.29 -8.40 -2.15
CA ILE A 71 4.36 -7.63 -2.81
C ILE A 71 4.89 -6.56 -1.88
N GLN A 72 6.19 -6.61 -1.59
CA GLN A 72 6.89 -5.60 -0.82
C GLN A 72 8.00 -4.97 -1.68
N ILE A 73 8.11 -3.66 -1.60
CA ILE A 73 9.18 -2.87 -2.21
C ILE A 73 10.06 -2.36 -1.07
N LYS A 74 11.33 -2.74 -1.09
CA LYS A 74 12.34 -2.28 -0.13
C LYS A 74 13.39 -1.47 -0.88
N ILE A 75 13.65 -0.28 -0.40
CA ILE A 75 14.62 0.62 -1.01
C ILE A 75 15.67 0.98 0.04
N ASN A 76 16.94 0.81 -0.34
CA ASN A 76 18.09 1.23 0.44
C ASN A 76 18.97 2.07 -0.50
N LYS A 77 19.07 3.36 -0.25
CA LYS A 77 19.71 4.28 -1.19
C LYS A 77 19.07 4.12 -2.57
N ASN A 78 19.87 3.86 -3.59
CA ASN A 78 19.39 3.69 -4.96
C ASN A 78 18.99 2.25 -5.29
N MET A 79 19.23 1.30 -4.38
CA MET A 79 18.94 -0.12 -4.59
C MET A 79 17.48 -0.42 -4.28
N ILE A 80 16.74 -0.85 -5.29
CA ILE A 80 15.35 -1.28 -5.20
C ILE A 80 15.30 -2.80 -5.19
N SER A 81 14.57 -3.36 -4.24
CA SER A 81 14.33 -4.79 -4.13
C SER A 81 12.83 -5.05 -4.04
N ILE A 82 12.30 -5.81 -4.98
CA ILE A 82 10.88 -6.21 -5.02
C ILE A 82 10.78 -7.66 -4.59
N PHE A 83 9.99 -7.91 -3.57
CA PHE A 83 9.68 -9.24 -3.09
C PHE A 83 8.25 -9.62 -3.47
N GLU A 84 8.06 -10.86 -3.86
CA GLU A 84 6.75 -11.46 -4.11
C GLU A 84 6.62 -12.76 -3.33
N ASN A 85 5.61 -12.85 -2.46
CA ASN A 85 5.40 -13.99 -1.57
C ASN A 85 6.66 -14.35 -0.74
N GLY A 86 7.36 -13.34 -0.24
CA GLY A 86 8.58 -13.49 0.55
C GLY A 86 9.87 -13.77 -0.23
N ASN A 87 9.79 -14.02 -1.54
CA ASN A 87 10.94 -14.28 -2.40
C ASN A 87 11.37 -13.02 -3.13
N LEU A 88 12.68 -12.81 -3.24
CA LEU A 88 13.23 -11.73 -4.05
C LEU A 88 12.92 -11.99 -5.53
N LYS A 89 12.13 -11.09 -6.13
CA LYS A 89 11.72 -11.15 -7.53
C LYS A 89 12.65 -10.35 -8.43
N GLU A 90 12.91 -9.14 -8.03
CA GLU A 90 13.73 -8.20 -8.78
C GLU A 90 14.62 -7.42 -7.82
N LYS A 91 15.84 -7.10 -8.26
CA LYS A 91 16.78 -6.23 -7.55
C LYS A 91 17.59 -5.45 -8.56
N PHE A 92 17.56 -4.12 -8.47
CA PHE A 92 18.22 -3.23 -9.41
C PHE A 92 18.48 -1.86 -8.79
N ASP A 93 19.41 -1.11 -9.38
CA ASP A 93 19.64 0.29 -9.06
C ASP A 93 18.72 1.19 -9.87
N HIS A 94 18.20 2.24 -9.24
CA HIS A 94 17.44 3.30 -9.89
C HIS A 94 17.98 4.66 -9.49
N GLN A 95 18.12 5.58 -10.45
CA GLN A 95 18.74 6.88 -10.21
C GLN A 95 17.99 7.69 -9.14
N ASN A 96 16.66 7.69 -9.21
CA ASN A 96 15.80 8.29 -8.20
C ASN A 96 14.71 7.30 -7.76
N PRO A 97 14.77 6.75 -6.53
CA PRO A 97 13.77 5.81 -6.03
C PRO A 97 12.34 6.37 -5.98
N LEU A 98 12.15 7.67 -5.84
CA LEU A 98 10.81 8.28 -5.80
C LEU A 98 10.16 8.24 -7.20
N ASP A 99 10.93 8.48 -8.26
CA ASP A 99 10.45 8.37 -9.63
C ASP A 99 10.03 6.92 -9.93
N PHE A 100 10.81 5.95 -9.48
CA PHE A 100 10.43 4.54 -9.59
C PHE A 100 9.09 4.24 -8.91
N ILE A 101 8.86 4.77 -7.70
CA ILE A 101 7.60 4.55 -6.99
C ILE A 101 6.42 5.12 -7.78
N GLU A 102 6.58 6.32 -8.34
CA GLU A 102 5.58 6.94 -9.21
C GLU A 102 5.33 6.10 -10.47
N GLU A 103 6.38 5.68 -11.15
CA GLU A 103 6.27 4.78 -12.31
C GLU A 103 5.60 3.46 -11.95
N TYR A 104 5.90 2.90 -10.77
CA TYR A 104 5.31 1.66 -10.31
C TYR A 104 3.80 1.79 -10.08
N ILE A 105 3.36 2.88 -9.44
CA ILE A 105 1.93 3.15 -9.23
C ILE A 105 1.21 3.39 -10.57
N ASN A 106 1.83 4.13 -11.48
CA ASN A 106 1.24 4.49 -12.77
C ASN A 106 1.03 3.29 -13.71
N LYS A 107 1.62 2.12 -13.40
CA LYS A 107 1.32 0.85 -14.10
C LYS A 107 -0.11 0.36 -13.83
N PHE A 108 -0.73 0.79 -12.74
CA PHE A 108 -2.07 0.35 -12.36
C PHE A 108 -3.14 1.27 -12.96
N LYS A 109 -3.97 0.67 -13.81
CA LYS A 109 -5.11 1.35 -14.44
C LYS A 109 -6.37 0.92 -13.71
N VAL A 110 -6.93 1.83 -12.92
CA VAL A 110 -8.11 1.61 -12.08
C VAL A 110 -9.30 2.39 -12.64
N PRO A 111 -10.51 1.80 -12.75
CA PRO A 111 -11.71 2.55 -13.13
C PRO A 111 -12.02 3.67 -12.11
N SER A 112 -12.26 4.88 -12.60
CA SER A 112 -12.59 6.04 -11.77
C SER A 112 -14.09 6.24 -11.53
N ASP A 113 -14.92 5.49 -12.25
CA ASP A 113 -16.38 5.57 -12.19
C ASP A 113 -17.00 4.60 -11.16
N LEU A 114 -16.18 3.87 -10.40
CA LEU A 114 -16.62 3.02 -9.30
C LEU A 114 -16.82 3.84 -8.03
N ASN A 115 -17.95 3.61 -7.35
CA ASN A 115 -18.20 4.20 -6.04
C ASN A 115 -17.41 3.43 -4.97
N MET A 116 -16.17 3.85 -4.73
CA MET A 116 -15.25 3.22 -3.79
C MET A 116 -14.97 4.14 -2.60
N PRO A 117 -14.63 3.59 -1.44
CA PRO A 117 -14.05 4.37 -0.34
C PRO A 117 -12.82 5.15 -0.78
N ARG A 118 -12.48 6.23 -0.05
CA ARG A 118 -11.31 7.07 -0.34
C ARG A 118 -10.00 6.28 -0.41
N TYR A 119 -9.86 5.27 0.43
CA TYR A 119 -8.76 4.32 0.39
C TYR A 119 -9.31 2.96 -0.05
N SER A 120 -8.90 2.49 -1.19
CA SER A 120 -9.34 1.22 -1.80
C SER A 120 -8.15 0.43 -2.37
N GLY A 121 -7.00 0.52 -1.70
CA GLY A 121 -5.76 -0.13 -2.09
C GLY A 121 -4.67 0.86 -2.50
N GLY A 122 -3.55 0.35 -2.97
CA GLY A 122 -2.37 1.13 -3.34
C GLY A 122 -1.14 0.71 -2.57
N LEU A 123 -0.19 1.61 -2.39
CA LEU A 123 1.02 1.38 -1.59
C LEU A 123 0.83 1.94 -0.18
N ALA A 124 1.07 1.11 0.82
CA ALA A 124 1.12 1.48 2.22
C ALA A 124 2.48 1.12 2.82
N GLY A 125 3.00 1.94 3.73
CA GLY A 125 4.28 1.68 4.35
C GLY A 125 4.90 2.94 4.94
N TYR A 126 6.23 3.02 4.93
CA TYR A 126 6.93 4.19 5.45
C TYR A 126 8.01 4.70 4.51
N PHE A 127 8.26 5.99 4.63
CA PHE A 127 9.41 6.70 4.12
C PHE A 127 10.25 7.12 5.33
N GLY A 128 11.46 6.60 5.44
CA GLY A 128 12.40 6.95 6.50
C GLY A 128 12.86 8.40 6.36
N TYR A 129 13.49 8.92 7.42
CA TYR A 129 13.97 10.30 7.44
C TYR A 129 14.95 10.60 6.30
N GLU A 130 15.80 9.64 5.97
CA GLU A 130 16.81 9.75 4.90
C GLU A 130 16.22 9.93 3.50
N THR A 131 14.92 9.68 3.32
CA THR A 131 14.20 9.93 2.05
C THR A 131 14.31 11.40 1.61
N ILE A 132 14.51 12.32 2.54
CA ILE A 132 14.74 13.74 2.23
C ILE A 132 15.93 13.93 1.28
N ASN A 133 16.91 13.04 1.30
CA ASN A 133 18.12 13.14 0.47
C ASN A 133 17.82 12.95 -1.03
N TYR A 134 16.70 12.27 -1.37
CA TYR A 134 16.25 12.13 -2.76
C TYR A 134 15.58 13.40 -3.29
N ILE A 135 15.00 14.20 -2.37
CA ILE A 135 14.30 15.45 -2.69
C ILE A 135 15.28 16.62 -2.67
N GLU A 136 16.19 16.65 -1.68
CA GLU A 136 17.11 17.73 -1.42
C GLU A 136 18.56 17.20 -1.32
N PRO A 137 19.25 16.99 -2.46
CA PRO A 137 20.59 16.36 -2.48
C PRO A 137 21.66 17.10 -1.66
N ARG A 138 21.44 18.39 -1.34
CA ARG A 138 22.36 19.16 -0.50
C ARG A 138 22.44 18.63 0.93
N LEU A 139 21.40 17.91 1.39
CA LEU A 139 21.35 17.31 2.73
C LEU A 139 22.04 15.93 2.78
N ALA A 140 22.38 15.36 1.64
CA ALA A 140 22.97 14.01 1.54
C ALA A 140 24.43 13.91 2.03
N LYS A 141 24.99 14.98 2.61
CA LYS A 141 26.44 15.04 2.91
C LYS A 141 26.88 14.22 4.13
N ASP A 142 25.99 13.92 5.05
CA ASP A 142 26.31 13.22 6.29
C ASP A 142 25.34 12.05 6.52
N PHE A 143 25.54 10.94 5.82
CA PHE A 143 24.86 9.69 6.18
C PHE A 143 25.37 9.26 7.56
N LEU A 144 24.55 9.44 8.56
CA LEU A 144 24.79 8.82 9.86
C LEU A 144 24.87 7.30 9.67
N LYS A 145 25.75 6.67 10.44
CA LYS A 145 25.93 5.22 10.37
C LYS A 145 24.62 4.55 10.77
N ASP A 146 23.94 3.93 9.80
CA ASP A 146 22.73 3.17 10.07
C ASP A 146 23.07 1.96 10.94
N SER A 147 22.61 2.00 12.20
CA SER A 147 22.80 0.91 13.15
C SER A 147 21.68 -0.10 13.14
N LEU A 148 20.53 0.22 12.55
CA LEU A 148 19.33 -0.62 12.55
C LEU A 148 19.23 -1.51 11.31
N ASN A 149 19.91 -1.13 10.23
CA ASN A 149 19.90 -1.85 8.95
C ASN A 149 18.47 -2.09 8.41
N VAL A 150 17.60 -1.08 8.56
CA VAL A 150 16.24 -1.09 8.01
C VAL A 150 16.23 -0.40 6.65
N PRO A 151 15.29 -0.72 5.76
CA PRO A 151 15.15 0.00 4.49
C PRO A 151 14.85 1.48 4.69
N ASP A 152 15.40 2.35 3.84
CA ASP A 152 15.04 3.78 3.80
C ASP A 152 13.56 3.95 3.46
N ILE A 153 13.03 3.08 2.58
CA ILE A 153 11.63 3.03 2.23
C ILE A 153 11.17 1.56 2.23
N LEU A 154 10.06 1.29 2.88
CA LEU A 154 9.35 0.01 2.80
C LEU A 154 7.92 0.28 2.40
N LEU A 155 7.50 -0.25 1.26
CA LEU A 155 6.13 -0.15 0.76
C LEU A 155 5.54 -1.54 0.53
N MET A 156 4.28 -1.68 0.86
CA MET A 156 3.47 -2.88 0.69
C MET A 156 2.36 -2.59 -0.31
N LEU A 157 2.21 -3.41 -1.33
CA LEU A 157 1.07 -3.31 -2.24
C LEU A 157 -0.16 -3.91 -1.55
N SER A 158 -1.14 -3.06 -1.27
CA SER A 158 -2.40 -3.45 -0.61
C SER A 158 -3.41 -3.89 -1.65
N ASP A 159 -3.55 -5.20 -1.79
CA ASP A 159 -4.53 -5.83 -2.68
C ASP A 159 -5.84 -6.18 -1.97
N GLU A 160 -5.79 -6.36 -0.65
CA GLU A 160 -6.91 -6.74 0.20
C GLU A 160 -6.91 -5.87 1.45
N ILE A 161 -8.02 -5.17 1.67
CA ILE A 161 -8.20 -4.25 2.81
C ILE A 161 -9.62 -4.34 3.36
#